data_2a9d1d41c88a1d0f56e7f75607a03c73
#
_entry.id   2a9d1d41c88a1d0f56e7f75607a03c73
#
_cell.length_a   1.000
_cell.length_b   1.000
_cell.length_c   1.000
_cell.angle_alpha   90.00
_cell.angle_beta   90.00
_cell.angle_gamma   90.00
#
_symmetry.space_group_name_H-M   'P 1'
#
loop_
_entity.id
_entity.type
_entity.pdbx_description
1 polymer ?
#
loop_
_entity_poly.entity_id
_entity_poly.type
_entity_poly.pdbx_seq_one_letter_code
_entity_poly.pdbx_strand_id
1 'polypeptide(L)'
;HFPNLLENGVPGEGNILVYSNYGENNSEQSHIYELQLPDILALEPENVLSPEVVWSFTDESLFHGKISGADRLQNGNTLICEGDFGVWEVTPDKEVVWKYSNENFSNYWRCYGYSFGDSALEFIGL
;
A
#
# COMPACT_ATOMS: atom_id res chain seq x y z
N HIS A 1 0.13 7.27 -5.40
CA HIS A 1 1.04 7.78 -4.38
C HIS A 1 1.84 6.66 -3.72
N PHE A 2 3.03 6.99 -3.24
CA PHE A 2 3.90 6.10 -2.46
C PHE A 2 4.07 4.70 -3.11
N PRO A 3 4.54 4.59 -4.36
CA PRO A 3 4.98 3.30 -4.86
C PRO A 3 6.20 2.85 -4.06
N ASN A 4 6.16 1.62 -3.56
CA ASN A 4 7.29 1.02 -2.84
C ASN A 4 7.50 -0.42 -3.30
N LEU A 5 8.77 -0.82 -3.37
CA LEU A 5 9.15 -2.19 -3.65
C LEU A 5 8.96 -3.01 -2.37
N LEU A 6 8.25 -4.10 -2.46
CA LEU A 6 8.08 -5.02 -1.33
C LEU A 6 9.41 -5.72 -1.02
N GLU A 7 9.86 -5.54 0.22
CA GLU A 7 11.17 -6.01 0.68
C GLU A 7 11.24 -7.53 0.82
N ASN A 8 12.46 -8.04 0.93
CA ASN A 8 12.70 -9.45 1.18
C ASN A 8 12.04 -9.89 2.50
N GLY A 9 11.35 -11.00 2.46
CA GLY A 9 10.72 -11.62 3.62
C GLY A 9 9.28 -11.19 3.90
N VAL A 10 8.74 -10.23 3.14
CA VAL A 10 7.30 -9.95 3.17
C VAL A 10 6.59 -10.64 2.01
N PRO A 11 5.32 -11.06 2.18
CA PRO A 11 4.53 -11.60 1.07
C PRO A 11 4.43 -10.62 -0.09
N GLY A 12 4.71 -11.11 -1.30
CA GLY A 12 4.79 -10.28 -2.49
C GLY A 12 6.17 -9.67 -2.76
N GLU A 13 7.22 -10.15 -2.07
CA GLU A 13 8.62 -9.75 -2.28
C GLU A 13 8.96 -9.51 -3.75
N GLY A 14 9.54 -8.35 -4.07
CA GLY A 14 9.90 -7.95 -5.43
C GLY A 14 8.78 -7.30 -6.23
N ASN A 15 7.54 -7.32 -5.77
CA ASN A 15 6.42 -6.59 -6.37
C ASN A 15 6.43 -5.11 -5.92
N ILE A 16 5.69 -4.28 -6.63
CA ILE A 16 5.45 -2.88 -6.25
C ILE A 16 4.08 -2.75 -5.63
N LEU A 17 3.99 -2.19 -4.43
CA LEU A 17 2.74 -1.77 -3.81
C LEU A 17 2.54 -0.28 -4.07
N VAL A 18 1.33 0.15 -4.48
CA VAL A 18 1.04 1.54 -4.80
C VAL A 18 -0.40 1.93 -4.42
N TYR A 19 -0.54 3.13 -3.86
CA TYR A 19 -1.83 3.77 -3.63
C TYR A 19 -2.22 4.62 -4.85
N SER A 20 -3.33 4.29 -5.52
CA SER A 20 -3.94 5.09 -6.58
C SER A 20 -5.04 5.97 -5.99
N ASN A 21 -4.87 7.29 -6.09
CA ASN A 21 -5.81 8.25 -5.51
C ASN A 21 -7.17 8.27 -6.20
N TYR A 22 -7.20 7.99 -7.49
CA TYR A 22 -8.42 7.97 -8.31
C TYR A 22 -8.58 6.62 -8.99
N GLY A 23 -9.82 6.19 -9.12
CA GLY A 23 -10.19 5.02 -9.89
C GLY A 23 -10.31 5.30 -11.40
N GLU A 24 -10.90 4.35 -12.10
CA GLU A 24 -11.14 4.50 -13.54
C GLU A 24 -11.98 5.75 -13.85
N ASN A 25 -11.64 6.40 -14.96
CA ASN A 25 -12.28 7.65 -15.41
C ASN A 25 -12.24 8.79 -14.39
N ASN A 26 -11.21 8.83 -13.55
CA ASN A 26 -11.06 9.80 -12.45
C ASN A 26 -12.21 9.77 -11.43
N SER A 27 -12.81 8.61 -11.20
CA SER A 27 -13.77 8.44 -10.12
C SER A 27 -13.13 8.72 -8.76
N GLU A 28 -13.88 9.31 -7.84
CA GLU A 28 -13.46 9.56 -6.44
C GLU A 28 -13.50 8.24 -5.65
N GLN A 29 -12.63 7.33 -6.05
CA GLN A 29 -12.45 6.01 -5.47
C GLN A 29 -10.97 5.66 -5.48
N SER A 30 -10.38 5.51 -4.31
CA SER A 30 -8.98 5.09 -4.21
C SER A 30 -8.82 3.57 -4.26
N HIS A 31 -7.70 3.14 -4.79
CA HIS A 31 -7.32 1.73 -4.90
C HIS A 31 -5.90 1.51 -4.41
N ILE A 32 -5.67 0.37 -3.80
CA ILE A 32 -4.33 -0.15 -3.57
C ILE A 32 -4.08 -1.25 -4.60
N TYR A 33 -2.93 -1.19 -5.27
CA TYR A 33 -2.51 -2.21 -6.23
C TYR A 33 -1.18 -2.81 -5.82
N GLU A 34 -1.07 -4.12 -5.93
CA GLU A 34 0.20 -4.83 -5.96
C GLU A 34 0.49 -5.23 -7.40
N LEU A 35 1.61 -4.78 -7.90
CA LEU A 35 2.04 -4.93 -9.28
C LEU A 35 3.23 -5.88 -9.34
N GLN A 36 3.07 -7.00 -10.01
CA GLN A 36 4.20 -7.88 -10.33
C GLN A 36 4.96 -7.32 -11.52
N LEU A 37 6.26 -7.13 -11.34
CA LEU A 37 7.14 -6.69 -12.42
C LEU A 37 7.46 -7.87 -13.35
N PRO A 38 7.66 -7.61 -14.65
CA PRO A 38 8.12 -8.64 -15.57
C PRO A 38 9.52 -9.12 -15.20
N ASP A 39 9.80 -10.40 -15.43
CA ASP A 39 11.10 -11.03 -15.13
C ASP A 39 12.27 -10.33 -15.82
N ILE A 40 12.03 -9.73 -16.97
CA ILE A 40 13.02 -9.01 -17.75
C ILE A 40 12.62 -7.54 -17.85
N LEU A 41 13.35 -6.68 -17.14
CA LEU A 41 13.18 -5.22 -17.19
C LEU A 41 14.02 -4.64 -18.34
N ALA A 42 13.73 -5.04 -19.57
CA ALA A 42 14.40 -4.54 -20.77
C ALA A 42 13.39 -3.84 -21.68
N LEU A 43 13.78 -2.64 -22.16
CA LEU A 43 13.02 -1.96 -23.23
C LEU A 43 13.30 -2.67 -24.56
N GLU A 44 12.36 -3.44 -25.03
CA GLU A 44 12.37 -3.99 -26.38
C GLU A 44 11.43 -3.18 -27.28
N PRO A 45 11.89 -2.73 -28.45
CA PRO A 45 11.00 -2.08 -29.40
C PRO A 45 9.83 -3.00 -29.74
N GLU A 46 8.61 -2.45 -29.73
CA GLU A 46 7.36 -3.14 -30.05
C GLU A 46 6.84 -4.10 -28.95
N ASN A 47 7.52 -4.23 -27.80
CA ASN A 47 7.06 -5.06 -26.70
C ASN A 47 6.59 -4.20 -25.52
N VAL A 48 5.29 -4.23 -25.22
CA VAL A 48 4.74 -3.55 -24.05
C VAL A 48 4.83 -4.50 -22.86
N LEU A 49 5.88 -4.33 -22.05
CA LEU A 49 6.05 -5.06 -20.79
C LEU A 49 5.27 -4.31 -19.69
N SER A 50 3.96 -4.57 -19.61
CA SER A 50 3.13 -4.02 -18.55
C SER A 50 3.22 -4.88 -17.29
N PRO A 51 3.30 -4.29 -16.08
CA PRO A 51 3.21 -5.05 -14.85
C PRO A 51 1.81 -5.68 -14.72
N GLU A 52 1.75 -6.85 -14.08
CA GLU A 52 0.50 -7.53 -13.78
C GLU A 52 -0.03 -7.06 -12.41
N VAL A 53 -1.34 -6.78 -12.32
CA VAL A 53 -2.00 -6.54 -11.04
C VAL A 53 -2.30 -7.89 -10.39
N VAL A 54 -1.52 -8.27 -9.38
CA VAL A 54 -1.65 -9.57 -8.69
C VAL A 54 -2.52 -9.49 -7.44
N TRP A 55 -2.69 -8.31 -6.87
CA TRP A 55 -3.62 -8.04 -5.78
C TRP A 55 -4.12 -6.60 -5.86
N SER A 56 -5.34 -6.37 -5.41
CA SER A 56 -5.90 -5.04 -5.30
C SER A 56 -6.92 -4.94 -4.17
N PHE A 57 -7.04 -3.76 -3.59
CA PHE A 57 -8.05 -3.45 -2.58
C PHE A 57 -8.70 -2.11 -2.87
N THR A 58 -9.99 -2.00 -2.60
CA THR A 58 -10.76 -0.75 -2.55
C THR A 58 -11.93 -0.92 -1.58
N ASP A 59 -12.47 0.19 -1.08
CA ASP A 59 -13.64 0.23 -0.20
C ASP A 59 -14.40 1.52 -0.50
N GLU A 60 -15.74 1.51 -0.39
CA GLU A 60 -16.60 2.67 -0.71
C GLU A 60 -16.21 3.93 0.08
N SER A 61 -15.66 3.78 1.27
CA SER A 61 -15.19 4.89 2.12
C SER A 61 -13.70 5.21 1.95
N LEU A 62 -12.98 4.50 1.08
CA LEU A 62 -11.56 4.72 0.84
C LEU A 62 -11.36 5.72 -0.29
N PHE A 63 -11.16 6.99 0.07
CA PHE A 63 -10.83 8.01 -0.92
C PHE A 63 -9.97 9.13 -0.33
N HIS A 64 -8.90 9.46 -1.03
CA HIS A 64 -8.16 10.70 -0.84
C HIS A 64 -7.52 11.14 -2.16
N GLY A 65 -7.78 12.39 -2.56
CA GLY A 65 -7.42 12.88 -3.90
C GLY A 65 -5.94 13.26 -4.09
N LYS A 66 -5.08 13.21 -3.06
CA LYS A 66 -3.75 13.82 -3.18
C LYS A 66 -2.61 13.11 -2.44
N ILE A 67 -2.80 12.72 -1.21
CA ILE A 67 -1.79 12.06 -0.37
C ILE A 67 -2.17 10.61 -0.13
N SER A 68 -1.60 9.94 0.81
CA SER A 68 -1.85 8.54 1.18
C SER A 68 -0.74 7.58 0.77
N GLY A 69 -0.82 6.34 1.21
CA GLY A 69 0.14 5.30 0.90
C GLY A 69 -0.32 3.93 1.38
N ALA A 70 0.46 2.91 1.09
CA ALA A 70 0.24 1.57 1.61
C ALA A 70 1.58 0.89 1.88
N ASP A 71 1.61 0.02 2.90
CA ASP A 71 2.79 -0.76 3.29
C ASP A 71 2.38 -2.21 3.54
N ARG A 72 3.24 -3.18 3.17
CA ARG A 72 2.98 -4.60 3.39
C ARG A 72 3.62 -5.05 4.69
N LEU A 73 2.80 -5.58 5.58
CA LEU A 73 3.25 -6.13 6.86
C LEU A 73 3.82 -7.54 6.70
N GLN A 74 4.65 -7.96 7.63
CA GLN A 74 5.26 -9.29 7.62
C GLN A 74 4.25 -10.43 7.74
N ASN A 75 3.10 -10.19 8.37
CA ASN A 75 2.00 -11.16 8.44
C ASN A 75 1.19 -11.29 7.14
N GLY A 76 1.53 -10.50 6.11
CA GLY A 76 0.84 -10.45 4.83
C GLY A 76 -0.30 -9.45 4.74
N ASN A 77 -0.70 -8.84 5.84
CA ASN A 77 -1.69 -7.77 5.81
C ASN A 77 -1.11 -6.51 5.15
N THR A 78 -1.98 -5.66 4.67
CA THR A 78 -1.62 -4.37 4.09
C THR A 78 -2.06 -3.25 5.03
N LEU A 79 -1.11 -2.44 5.47
CA LEU A 79 -1.38 -1.21 6.20
C LEU A 79 -1.64 -0.11 5.18
N ILE A 80 -2.81 0.52 5.23
CA ILE A 80 -3.21 1.59 4.32
C ILE A 80 -3.28 2.89 5.13
N CYS A 81 -2.56 3.88 4.66
CA CYS A 81 -2.58 5.25 5.19
C CYS A 81 -3.50 6.08 4.29
N GLU A 82 -4.68 6.41 4.77
CA GLU A 82 -5.65 7.24 4.04
C GLU A 82 -5.59 8.66 4.58
N GLY A 83 -5.47 9.63 3.68
CA GLY A 83 -5.05 11.00 4.00
C GLY A 83 -5.90 11.74 4.99
N ASP A 84 -7.23 11.59 4.97
CA ASP A 84 -8.14 12.31 5.84
C ASP A 84 -8.62 11.45 7.03
N PHE A 85 -8.79 10.15 6.79
CA PHE A 85 -9.32 9.24 7.81
C PHE A 85 -8.24 8.80 8.81
N GLY A 86 -7.13 8.26 8.30
CA GLY A 86 -6.07 7.69 9.13
C GLY A 86 -5.54 6.36 8.61
N VAL A 87 -5.63 5.31 9.38
CA VAL A 87 -4.95 4.04 9.10
C VAL A 87 -5.94 2.89 9.06
N TRP A 88 -5.75 1.99 8.10
CA TRP A 88 -6.49 0.74 7.94
C TRP A 88 -5.53 -0.43 7.92
N GLU A 89 -5.93 -1.58 8.39
CA GLU A 89 -5.25 -2.84 8.17
C GLU A 89 -6.18 -3.80 7.46
N VAL A 90 -5.71 -4.38 6.35
CA VAL A 90 -6.48 -5.23 5.44
C VAL A 90 -5.75 -6.54 5.22
N THR A 91 -6.47 -7.66 5.33
CA THR A 91 -5.91 -9.00 5.07
C THR A 91 -5.64 -9.24 3.59
N PRO A 92 -4.85 -10.28 3.22
CA PRO A 92 -4.72 -10.73 1.84
C PRO A 92 -6.07 -11.06 1.18
N ASP A 93 -7.04 -11.55 1.96
CA ASP A 93 -8.42 -11.85 1.52
C ASP A 93 -9.32 -10.63 1.44
N LYS A 94 -8.76 -9.44 1.62
CA LYS A 94 -9.44 -8.13 1.51
C LYS A 94 -10.42 -7.82 2.64
N GLU A 95 -10.28 -8.47 3.79
CA GLU A 95 -11.04 -8.15 4.99
C GLU A 95 -10.38 -7.00 5.76
N VAL A 96 -11.14 -5.99 6.11
CA VAL A 96 -10.69 -4.90 6.98
C VAL A 96 -10.72 -5.38 8.42
N VAL A 97 -9.56 -5.58 9.02
CA VAL A 97 -9.42 -6.12 10.39
C VAL A 97 -9.19 -5.04 11.44
N TRP A 98 -8.73 -3.87 11.02
CA TRP A 98 -8.50 -2.77 11.94
C TRP A 98 -8.57 -1.42 11.22
N LYS A 99 -9.09 -0.39 11.93
CA LYS A 99 -9.06 1.01 11.51
C LYS A 99 -8.72 1.90 12.70
N TYR A 100 -7.93 2.94 12.43
CA TYR A 100 -7.62 3.99 13.39
C TYR A 100 -7.79 5.36 12.76
N SER A 101 -8.49 6.24 13.44
CA SER A 101 -8.59 7.66 13.08
C SER A 101 -8.36 8.54 14.30
N ASN A 102 -7.92 9.77 14.05
CA ASN A 102 -7.76 10.78 15.10
C ASN A 102 -8.45 12.07 14.64
N GLU A 103 -9.53 12.44 15.31
CA GLU A 103 -10.35 13.61 15.00
C GLU A 103 -9.57 14.94 15.03
N ASN A 104 -8.45 14.98 15.73
CA ASN A 104 -7.59 16.16 15.84
C ASN A 104 -6.44 16.17 14.81
N PHE A 105 -6.34 15.18 13.97
CA PHE A 105 -5.26 15.05 13.00
C PHE A 105 -5.80 14.57 11.66
N SER A 106 -5.41 15.24 10.60
CA SER A 106 -5.62 14.88 9.22
C SER A 106 -4.30 15.00 8.46
N ASN A 107 -4.30 14.68 7.17
CA ASN A 107 -3.11 14.69 6.33
C ASN A 107 -2.10 13.58 6.65
N TYR A 108 -2.58 12.35 6.75
CA TYR A 108 -1.74 11.17 6.84
C TYR A 108 -1.06 10.91 5.49
N TRP A 109 0.23 11.20 5.41
CA TRP A 109 0.98 11.02 4.17
C TRP A 109 1.46 9.60 3.97
N ARG A 110 1.93 8.96 5.04
CA ARG A 110 2.50 7.61 5.06
C ARG A 110 2.37 6.98 6.43
N CYS A 111 2.22 5.68 6.44
CA CYS A 111 2.27 4.85 7.64
C CYS A 111 3.25 3.71 7.39
N TYR A 112 3.97 3.30 8.41
CA TYR A 112 4.89 2.17 8.37
C TYR A 112 4.55 1.20 9.48
N GLY A 113 4.56 -0.09 9.18
CA GLY A 113 4.42 -1.15 10.17
C GLY A 113 5.78 -1.62 10.67
N TYR A 114 5.92 -1.77 11.98
CA TYR A 114 7.09 -2.34 12.61
C TYR A 114 6.70 -3.55 13.45
N SER A 115 7.45 -4.64 13.33
CA SER A 115 7.28 -5.82 14.18
C SER A 115 8.07 -5.69 15.47
N PHE A 116 7.63 -6.35 16.54
CA PHE A 116 8.43 -6.47 17.76
C PHE A 116 9.78 -7.11 17.43
N GLY A 117 10.87 -6.47 17.87
CA GLY A 117 12.24 -6.87 17.55
C GLY A 117 12.81 -6.23 16.29
N ASP A 118 12.06 -5.34 15.64
CA ASP A 118 12.61 -4.48 14.58
C ASP A 118 13.65 -3.52 15.18
N SER A 119 14.78 -3.38 14.50
CA SER A 119 15.87 -2.50 14.95
C SER A 119 15.45 -1.03 15.10
N ALA A 120 14.44 -0.60 14.36
CA ALA A 120 13.87 0.74 14.49
C ALA A 120 13.18 0.94 15.85
N LEU A 121 12.54 -0.10 16.40
CA LEU A 121 11.92 -0.06 17.73
C LEU A 121 12.97 -0.09 18.85
N GLU A 122 14.06 -0.85 18.68
CA GLU A 122 15.19 -0.87 19.63
C GLU A 122 15.82 0.54 19.77
N PHE A 123 15.95 1.26 18.66
CA PHE A 123 16.50 2.62 18.66
C PHE A 123 15.68 3.61 19.49
N ILE A 124 14.35 3.43 19.57
CA ILE A 124 13.45 4.29 20.36
C ILE A 124 13.12 3.71 21.74
N GLY A 125 13.76 2.58 22.12
CA GLY A 125 13.65 1.97 23.45
C GLY A 125 12.37 1.15 23.67
N LEU A 126 11.79 0.61 22.62
CA LEU A 126 10.63 -0.30 22.66
C LEU A 126 11.04 -1.74 22.35
#